data_4e1dc5522a18d9865cc94accda11875d
#
_entry.id   4e1dc5522a18d9865cc94accda11875d
#
_cell.length_a   1.000
_cell.length_b   1.000
_cell.length_c   1.000
_cell.angle_alpha   90.00
_cell.angle_beta   90.00
_cell.angle_gamma   90.00
#
_symmetry.space_group_name_H-M   'P 1'
#
loop_
_entity.id
_entity.type
_entity.pdbx_description
1 polymer ?
#
loop_
_entity_poly.entity_id
_entity_poly.type
_entity_poly.pdbx_seq_one_letter_code
_entity_poly.pdbx_strand_id
1 'polypeptide(L)'
;MKIKVLLVDDEKEFVDTLAERLEVRDFEVTKAYNGDEALEGIVHTEVDVVVLDVLMPGKDGIETLLEIKKTKPLVEVIMLTGNATVETAIEGLKRGAYDYLRKPSETKELIEKIVLAYKRKVEQEERIRQAHIENIMLRRGWY
;
A
#
# COMPACT_ATOMS: atom_id res chain seq x y z
N MET A 1 15.89 -6.24 -6.65
CA MET A 1 14.80 -5.31 -6.98
C MET A 1 14.27 -4.65 -5.74
N LYS A 2 14.11 -3.32 -5.76
CA LYS A 2 13.63 -2.61 -4.58
C LYS A 2 12.11 -2.67 -4.48
N ILE A 3 11.60 -2.81 -3.25
CA ILE A 3 10.17 -2.66 -2.99
C ILE A 3 9.83 -1.18 -3.09
N LYS A 4 8.79 -0.84 -3.84
CA LYS A 4 8.35 0.54 -4.08
C LYS A 4 7.21 0.88 -3.12
N VAL A 5 7.47 1.85 -2.26
CA VAL A 5 6.55 2.27 -1.20
C VAL A 5 6.09 3.70 -1.42
N LEU A 6 4.79 3.91 -1.30
CA LEU A 6 4.20 5.25 -1.27
C LEU A 6 3.81 5.57 0.17
N LEU A 7 4.37 6.64 0.73
CA LEU A 7 4.01 7.12 2.07
C LEU A 7 3.00 8.26 1.94
N VAL A 8 1.88 8.14 2.63
CA VAL A 8 0.79 9.13 2.57
C VAL A 8 0.44 9.59 3.98
N ASP A 9 0.72 10.86 4.28
CA ASP A 9 0.44 11.46 5.58
C ASP A 9 0.56 12.97 5.44
N ASP A 10 -0.28 13.74 6.11
CA ASP A 10 -0.22 15.20 6.08
C ASP A 10 0.87 15.79 6.97
N GLU A 11 1.43 15.01 7.87
CA GLU A 11 2.58 15.42 8.68
C GLU A 11 3.88 15.28 7.88
N LYS A 12 4.29 16.36 7.22
CA LYS A 12 5.44 16.34 6.31
C LYS A 12 6.74 15.86 6.95
N GLU A 13 7.02 16.32 8.17
CA GLU A 13 8.22 15.88 8.88
C GLU A 13 8.22 14.37 9.14
N PHE A 14 7.08 13.84 9.50
CA PHE A 14 6.92 12.40 9.70
C PHE A 14 7.20 11.62 8.42
N VAL A 15 6.60 12.04 7.31
CA VAL A 15 6.79 11.40 6.00
C VAL A 15 8.25 11.46 5.59
N ASP A 16 8.86 12.63 5.68
CA ASP A 16 10.24 12.85 5.24
C ASP A 16 11.23 12.02 6.08
N THR A 17 11.03 11.98 7.39
CA THR A 17 11.87 11.17 8.29
C THR A 17 11.72 9.68 8.02
N LEU A 18 10.48 9.21 7.86
CA LEU A 18 10.22 7.80 7.58
C LEU A 18 10.75 7.40 6.20
N ALA A 19 10.61 8.28 5.22
CA ALA A 19 11.16 8.04 3.89
C ALA A 19 12.67 7.83 3.94
N GLU A 20 13.39 8.67 4.66
CA GLU A 20 14.85 8.52 4.83
C GLU A 20 15.21 7.18 5.46
N ARG A 21 14.48 6.78 6.49
CA ARG A 21 14.72 5.49 7.17
C ARG A 21 14.50 4.30 6.25
N LEU A 22 13.48 4.37 5.40
CA LEU A 22 13.19 3.31 4.46
C LEU A 22 14.20 3.29 3.30
N GLU A 23 14.57 4.46 2.79
CA GLU A 23 15.55 4.56 1.71
C GLU A 23 16.92 3.99 2.11
N VAL A 24 17.36 4.23 3.34
CA VAL A 24 18.59 3.65 3.90
C VAL A 24 18.53 2.12 3.90
N ARG A 25 17.32 1.56 4.01
CA ARG A 25 17.10 0.11 4.02
C ARG A 25 16.70 -0.43 2.65
N ASP A 26 17.06 0.31 1.62
CA ASP A 26 16.94 -0.12 0.22
C ASP A 26 15.51 -0.21 -0.32
N PHE A 27 14.59 0.55 0.24
CA PHE A 27 13.27 0.77 -0.34
C PHE A 27 13.30 1.96 -1.29
N GLU A 28 12.48 1.91 -2.32
CA GLU A 28 12.27 3.07 -3.18
C GLU A 28 11.00 3.78 -2.72
N VAL A 29 11.11 5.02 -2.27
CA VAL A 29 10.03 5.72 -1.60
C VAL A 29 9.52 6.91 -2.41
N THR A 30 8.19 6.96 -2.56
CA THR A 30 7.47 8.12 -3.10
C THR A 30 6.64 8.70 -1.96
N LYS A 31 6.48 10.03 -1.94
CA LYS A 31 5.78 10.74 -0.86
C LYS A 31 4.52 11.42 -1.38
N ALA A 32 3.47 11.39 -0.57
CA ALA A 32 2.25 12.15 -0.80
C ALA A 32 1.78 12.72 0.54
N TYR A 33 1.29 13.94 0.54
CA TYR A 33 0.92 14.63 1.76
C TYR A 33 -0.60 14.78 1.93
N ASN A 34 -1.36 14.21 1.01
CA ASN A 34 -2.82 14.14 1.09
C ASN A 34 -3.35 13.04 0.16
N GLY A 35 -4.64 12.80 0.21
CA GLY A 35 -5.28 11.73 -0.58
C GLY A 35 -5.20 11.95 -2.09
N ASP A 36 -5.33 13.19 -2.55
CA ASP A 36 -5.29 13.49 -3.98
C ASP A 36 -3.88 13.26 -4.55
N GLU A 37 -2.85 13.66 -3.82
CA GLU A 37 -1.46 13.37 -4.20
C GLU A 37 -1.18 11.88 -4.20
N ALA A 38 -1.78 11.14 -3.25
CA ALA A 38 -1.64 9.69 -3.21
C ALA A 38 -2.19 9.03 -4.47
N LEU A 39 -3.37 9.47 -4.92
CA LEU A 39 -3.99 8.93 -6.12
C LEU A 39 -3.20 9.27 -7.38
N GLU A 40 -2.63 10.46 -7.47
CA GLU A 40 -1.73 10.82 -8.55
C GLU A 40 -0.49 9.92 -8.54
N GLY A 41 0.09 9.68 -7.38
CA GLY A 41 1.24 8.79 -7.23
C GLY A 41 0.95 7.38 -7.70
N ILE A 42 -0.22 6.86 -7.36
CA ILE A 42 -0.67 5.51 -7.78
C ILE A 42 -0.82 5.41 -9.29
N VAL A 43 -1.31 6.46 -9.94
CA VAL A 43 -1.53 6.48 -11.40
C VAL A 43 -0.22 6.65 -12.17
N HIS A 44 0.66 7.53 -11.71
CA HIS A 44 1.84 7.95 -12.46
C HIS A 44 3.15 7.27 -12.05
N THR A 45 3.15 6.50 -10.96
CA THR A 45 4.35 5.86 -10.43
C THR A 45 4.05 4.39 -10.12
N GLU A 46 5.02 3.51 -10.32
CA GLU A 46 4.89 2.14 -9.85
C GLU A 46 4.95 2.10 -8.33
N VAL A 47 4.00 1.43 -7.71
CA VAL A 47 3.92 1.27 -6.26
C VAL A 47 3.56 -0.17 -5.93
N ASP A 48 4.25 -0.74 -4.97
CA ASP A 48 3.94 -2.07 -4.47
C ASP A 48 3.08 -2.01 -3.20
N VAL A 49 3.45 -1.14 -2.28
CA VAL A 49 2.79 -1.01 -0.98
C VAL A 49 2.59 0.46 -0.65
N VAL A 50 1.40 0.80 -0.17
CA VAL A 50 1.08 2.14 0.34
C VAL A 50 1.04 2.10 1.85
N VAL A 51 1.69 3.04 2.51
CA VAL A 51 1.56 3.28 3.95
C VAL A 51 0.72 4.55 4.10
N LEU A 52 -0.47 4.41 4.64
CA LEU A 52 -1.51 5.43 4.58
C LEU A 52 -2.00 5.85 5.96
N ASP A 53 -1.97 7.14 6.25
CA ASP A 53 -2.63 7.69 7.42
C ASP A 53 -4.15 7.77 7.15
N VAL A 54 -4.94 7.33 8.13
CA VAL A 54 -6.41 7.31 8.01
C VAL A 54 -7.00 8.70 8.24
N LEU A 55 -6.38 9.50 9.11
CA LEU A 55 -6.89 10.83 9.46
C LEU A 55 -6.08 11.91 8.78
N MET A 56 -6.60 12.42 7.67
CA MET A 56 -6.02 13.54 6.92
C MET A 56 -7.09 14.59 6.62
N PRO A 57 -6.74 15.88 6.59
CA PRO A 57 -7.66 16.92 6.15
C PRO A 57 -8.10 16.70 4.70
N GLY A 58 -9.34 17.05 4.40
CA GLY A 58 -9.92 16.89 3.08
C GLY A 58 -10.39 15.46 2.84
N LYS A 59 -9.86 14.82 1.79
CA LYS A 59 -10.19 13.42 1.51
C LYS A 59 -9.61 12.54 2.61
N ASP A 60 -10.46 11.82 3.32
CA ASP A 60 -10.00 10.97 4.42
C ASP A 60 -9.30 9.70 3.94
N GLY A 61 -8.61 9.05 4.87
CA GLY A 61 -7.80 7.87 4.55
C GLY A 61 -8.62 6.69 4.05
N ILE A 62 -9.84 6.49 4.55
CA ILE A 62 -10.72 5.41 4.11
C ILE A 62 -11.17 5.62 2.67
N GLU A 63 -11.55 6.84 2.30
CA GLU A 63 -11.88 7.16 0.91
C GLU A 63 -10.68 6.94 -0.01
N THR A 64 -9.52 7.38 0.44
CA THR A 64 -8.27 7.19 -0.31
C THR A 64 -7.96 5.70 -0.50
N LEU A 65 -8.11 4.90 0.57
CA LEU A 65 -7.94 3.45 0.51
C LEU A 65 -8.85 2.82 -0.55
N LEU A 66 -10.14 3.18 -0.53
CA LEU A 66 -11.11 2.65 -1.49
C LEU A 66 -10.72 2.97 -2.93
N GLU A 67 -10.32 4.20 -3.18
CA GLU A 67 -9.92 4.62 -4.52
C GLU A 67 -8.62 3.95 -4.98
N ILE A 68 -7.66 3.76 -4.09
CA ILE A 68 -6.43 3.03 -4.40
C ILE A 68 -6.76 1.59 -4.79
N LYS A 69 -7.57 0.91 -4.00
CA LYS A 69 -7.93 -0.49 -4.26
C LYS A 69 -8.77 -0.64 -5.52
N LYS A 70 -9.57 0.36 -5.86
CA LYS A 70 -10.34 0.39 -7.10
C LYS A 70 -9.44 0.60 -8.32
N THR A 71 -8.46 1.48 -8.21
CA THR A 71 -7.57 1.85 -9.31
C THR A 71 -6.48 0.81 -9.55
N LYS A 72 -5.87 0.33 -8.48
CA LYS A 72 -4.77 -0.65 -8.49
C LYS A 72 -5.05 -1.75 -7.47
N PRO A 73 -5.92 -2.71 -7.78
CA PRO A 73 -6.37 -3.71 -6.79
C PRO A 73 -5.26 -4.55 -6.16
N LEU A 74 -4.15 -4.72 -6.85
CA LEU A 74 -3.05 -5.56 -6.36
C LEU A 74 -2.07 -4.82 -5.46
N VAL A 75 -2.10 -3.49 -5.47
CA VAL A 75 -1.30 -2.70 -4.53
C VAL A 75 -1.84 -2.93 -3.13
N GLU A 76 -0.97 -3.27 -2.20
CA GLU A 76 -1.36 -3.49 -0.82
C GLU A 76 -1.27 -2.20 -0.01
N VAL A 77 -2.18 -2.03 0.94
CA VAL A 77 -2.24 -0.83 1.77
C VAL A 77 -2.09 -1.21 3.24
N ILE A 78 -1.13 -0.57 3.92
CA ILE A 78 -0.97 -0.64 5.37
C ILE A 78 -1.40 0.70 5.94
N MET A 79 -2.33 0.69 6.88
CA MET A 79 -2.74 1.90 7.57
C MET A 79 -1.80 2.18 8.74
N LEU A 80 -1.27 3.39 8.82
CA LEU A 80 -0.37 3.81 9.90
C LEU A 80 -0.89 5.12 10.48
N THR A 81 -1.52 5.08 11.65
CA THR A 81 -2.21 6.24 12.19
C THR A 81 -2.09 6.35 13.71
N GLY A 82 -2.01 7.59 14.20
CA GLY A 82 -1.98 7.89 15.63
C GLY A 82 -3.34 7.81 16.32
N ASN A 83 -4.41 7.87 15.54
CA ASN A 83 -5.77 7.97 16.05
C ASN A 83 -6.65 6.77 15.66
N ALA A 84 -6.04 5.61 15.42
CA ALA A 84 -6.79 4.42 15.07
C ALA A 84 -7.64 3.97 16.26
N THR A 85 -8.95 3.87 16.05
CA THR A 85 -9.83 3.13 16.93
C THR A 85 -9.94 1.71 16.40
N VAL A 86 -10.42 0.79 17.23
CA VAL A 86 -10.71 -0.58 16.78
C VAL A 86 -11.68 -0.56 15.60
N GLU A 87 -12.67 0.30 15.66
CA GLU A 87 -13.68 0.45 14.60
C GLU A 87 -13.07 0.91 13.28
N THR A 88 -12.19 1.91 13.31
CA THR A 88 -11.50 2.42 12.11
C THR A 88 -10.60 1.35 11.51
N ALA A 89 -9.88 0.61 12.34
CA ALA A 89 -9.02 -0.47 11.89
C ALA A 89 -9.84 -1.58 11.21
N ILE A 90 -10.94 -1.99 11.83
CA ILE A 90 -11.83 -3.02 11.28
C ILE A 90 -12.40 -2.56 9.95
N GLU A 91 -12.87 -1.31 9.86
CA GLU A 91 -13.40 -0.76 8.62
C GLU A 91 -12.37 -0.77 7.51
N GLY A 92 -11.14 -0.32 7.79
CA GLY A 92 -10.06 -0.33 6.81
C GLY A 92 -9.75 -1.73 6.30
N LEU A 93 -9.67 -2.71 7.19
CA LEU A 93 -9.43 -4.10 6.81
C LEU A 93 -10.56 -4.66 5.95
N LYS A 94 -11.81 -4.34 6.28
CA LYS A 94 -12.97 -4.74 5.46
C LYS A 94 -12.96 -4.09 4.07
N ARG A 95 -12.37 -2.91 3.95
CA ARG A 95 -12.29 -2.16 2.69
C ARG A 95 -11.05 -2.51 1.87
N GLY A 96 -10.24 -3.46 2.32
CA GLY A 96 -9.15 -4.01 1.56
C GLY A 96 -7.74 -3.64 2.02
N ALA A 97 -7.58 -2.99 3.16
CA ALA A 97 -6.25 -2.79 3.73
C ALA A 97 -5.64 -4.14 4.11
N TYR A 98 -4.35 -4.27 3.90
CA TYR A 98 -3.62 -5.48 4.27
C TYR A 98 -3.51 -5.61 5.79
N ASP A 99 -3.17 -4.51 6.47
CA ASP A 99 -2.99 -4.48 7.91
C ASP A 99 -3.01 -3.04 8.40
N TYR A 100 -2.91 -2.86 9.72
CA TYR A 100 -2.76 -1.54 10.29
C TYR A 100 -1.75 -1.53 11.44
N LEU A 101 -1.16 -0.36 11.68
CA LEU A 101 -0.26 -0.10 12.81
C LEU A 101 -0.63 1.21 13.47
N ARG A 102 -0.43 1.31 14.76
CA ARG A 102 -0.61 2.55 15.50
C ARG A 102 0.71 3.31 15.57
N LYS A 103 0.64 4.63 15.41
CA LYS A 103 1.76 5.51 15.73
C LYS A 103 1.85 5.71 17.25
N PRO A 104 3.02 5.81 17.85
CA PRO A 104 4.33 5.54 17.24
C PRO A 104 4.53 4.03 17.07
N SER A 105 5.15 3.62 15.97
CA SER A 105 5.53 2.24 15.76
C SER A 105 7.02 2.15 15.46
N GLU A 106 7.61 0.99 15.74
CA GLU A 106 9.00 0.76 15.39
C GLU A 106 9.14 0.59 13.88
N THR A 107 10.19 1.18 13.32
CA THR A 107 10.49 1.05 11.89
C THR A 107 10.61 -0.42 11.49
N LYS A 108 11.21 -1.25 12.34
CA LYS A 108 11.34 -2.70 12.12
C LYS A 108 9.98 -3.36 11.91
N GLU A 109 9.00 -3.04 12.76
CA GLU A 109 7.66 -3.62 12.68
C GLU A 109 6.97 -3.21 11.38
N LEU A 110 7.09 -1.94 10.98
CA LEU A 110 6.54 -1.46 9.74
C LEU A 110 7.19 -2.16 8.54
N ILE A 111 8.51 -2.30 8.54
CA ILE A 111 9.24 -2.96 7.46
C ILE A 111 8.80 -4.42 7.33
N GLU A 112 8.63 -5.14 8.42
CA GLU A 112 8.14 -6.52 8.39
C GLU A 112 6.78 -6.60 7.71
N LYS A 113 5.87 -5.69 8.01
CA LYS A 113 4.55 -5.65 7.38
C LYS A 113 4.63 -5.26 5.90
N ILE A 114 5.49 -4.33 5.55
CA ILE A 114 5.70 -3.95 4.15
C ILE A 114 6.20 -5.16 3.33
N VAL A 115 7.16 -5.90 3.86
CA VAL A 115 7.71 -7.07 3.18
C VAL A 115 6.65 -8.15 2.99
N LEU A 116 5.84 -8.42 4.01
CA LEU A 116 4.75 -9.40 3.93
C LEU A 116 3.68 -8.97 2.92
N ALA A 117 3.33 -7.69 2.93
CA ALA A 117 2.36 -7.14 1.98
C ALA A 117 2.89 -7.26 0.54
N TYR A 118 4.16 -6.95 0.33
CA TYR A 118 4.81 -7.10 -0.97
C TYR A 118 4.77 -8.56 -1.46
N LYS A 119 5.08 -9.50 -0.59
CA LYS A 119 5.01 -10.93 -0.93
C LYS A 119 3.61 -11.33 -1.38
N ARG A 120 2.59 -10.86 -0.69
CA ARG A 120 1.20 -11.13 -1.05
C ARG A 120 0.88 -10.56 -2.44
N LYS A 121 1.32 -9.34 -2.72
CA LYS A 121 1.13 -8.71 -4.03
C LYS A 121 1.75 -9.56 -5.14
N VAL A 122 2.99 -9.98 -4.97
CA VAL A 122 3.72 -10.80 -5.94
C VAL A 122 3.03 -12.15 -6.16
N GLU A 123 2.57 -12.79 -5.08
CA GLU A 123 1.85 -14.06 -5.18
C GLU A 123 0.55 -13.93 -5.95
N GLN A 124 -0.20 -12.85 -5.72
CA GLN A 124 -1.44 -12.58 -6.44
C GLN A 124 -1.17 -12.32 -7.93
N GLU A 125 -0.16 -11.53 -8.24
CA GLU A 125 0.25 -11.27 -9.62
C GLU A 125 0.63 -12.58 -10.33
N GLU A 126 1.34 -13.45 -9.67
CA GLU A 126 1.76 -14.75 -10.23
C GLU A 126 0.55 -15.65 -10.50
N ARG A 127 -0.41 -15.71 -9.59
CA ARG A 127 -1.64 -16.50 -9.79
C ARG A 127 -2.43 -16.01 -10.99
N ILE A 128 -2.57 -14.70 -11.13
CA ILE A 128 -3.29 -14.10 -12.25
C ILE A 128 -2.58 -14.42 -13.58
N ARG A 129 -1.27 -14.29 -13.61
CA ARG A 129 -0.47 -14.60 -14.80
C ARG A 129 -0.60 -16.08 -15.18
N GLN A 130 -0.52 -16.97 -14.19
CA GLN A 130 -0.64 -18.41 -14.42
C GLN A 130 -2.01 -18.79 -14.96
N ALA A 131 -3.07 -18.26 -14.37
CA ALA A 131 -4.43 -18.47 -14.84
C ALA A 131 -4.63 -17.97 -16.28
N HIS A 132 -4.02 -16.84 -16.61
CA HIS A 132 -4.10 -16.29 -17.96
C HIS A 132 -3.38 -17.16 -18.98
N ILE A 133 -2.20 -17.68 -18.64
CA ILE A 133 -1.44 -18.59 -19.49
C ILE A 133 -2.24 -19.87 -19.74
N GLU A 134 -2.79 -20.48 -18.69
CA GLU A 134 -3.62 -21.68 -18.81
C GLU A 134 -4.83 -21.47 -19.71
N ASN A 135 -5.48 -20.32 -19.56
CA ASN A 135 -6.63 -19.97 -20.40
C ASN A 135 -6.23 -19.84 -21.88
N ILE A 136 -5.07 -19.25 -22.18
CA ILE A 136 -4.55 -19.17 -23.55
C ILE A 136 -4.26 -20.56 -24.09
N MET A 137 -3.62 -21.43 -23.31
CA MET A 137 -3.33 -22.81 -23.71
C MET A 137 -4.57 -23.60 -24.02
N LEU A 138 -5.60 -23.51 -23.16
CA LEU A 138 -6.88 -24.17 -23.39
C LEU A 138 -7.56 -23.70 -24.68
N ARG A 139 -7.55 -22.39 -24.94
CA ARG A 139 -8.14 -21.85 -26.16
C ARG A 139 -7.44 -22.30 -27.43
N ARG A 140 -6.14 -22.57 -27.35
CA ARG A 140 -5.34 -23.02 -28.49
C ARG A 140 -5.25 -24.54 -28.58
N GLY A 141 -5.88 -25.27 -27.67
CA GLY A 141 -5.85 -26.72 -27.68
C GLY A 141 -4.48 -27.33 -27.38
N TRP A 142 -3.70 -26.66 -26.52
CA TRP A 142 -2.36 -27.10 -26.15
C TRP A 142 -2.32 -28.09 -24.98
N TYR A 143 -3.47 -28.48 -24.47
CA TYR A 143 -3.59 -29.52 -23.45
C TYR A 143 -3.94 -30.87 -24.08
#